data_c0a40c3b21c871365dff9314a622b18d
#
_entry.id   c0a40c3b21c871365dff9314a622b18d
#
_cell.length_a   1.000
_cell.length_b   1.000
_cell.length_c   1.000
_cell.angle_alpha   90.00
_cell.angle_beta   90.00
_cell.angle_gamma   90.00
#
_symmetry.space_group_name_H-M   'P 1'
#
loop_
_entity.id
_entity.type
_entity.pdbx_description
1 polymer ?
#
loop_
_entity_poly.entity_id
_entity_poly.type
_entity_poly.pdbx_seq_one_letter_code
_entity_poly.pdbx_strand_id
1 'polypeptide(L)'
;MERVAESLKSKVMSAQQAAQFIKSGMVLGISGFTSVGSPKAVPLALVESGHAKDLTISVGAAVSDEVDGAMVRAGLVSRRFGHQSNSDLRKAINNGTIEFSDLHISHLPMNMKQDCGLHTNVALIECTAVTEDGLYLAASCGSSDAAITSADMVIVELNTTLPEQLMGMHDIFEVGLPPEAKIIPITKPDDRIGTPYVPCDPNKIVAIVMTDREDPPQKFKPSTPVTDKIGENVIKFLKGEIEAGRLPANPGPIQSGVGSVGNAVLGGLAKSGFK
;
A
#
# COMPACT_ATOMS: atom_id res chain seq x y z
N MET A 1 24.18 -2.90 3.54
CA MET A 1 23.77 -1.79 4.46
C MET A 1 22.94 -2.42 5.56
N GLU A 2 23.11 -1.98 6.80
CA GLU A 2 22.30 -2.49 7.91
C GLU A 2 20.89 -1.93 7.80
N ARG A 3 19.85 -2.80 7.77
CA ARG A 3 18.45 -2.39 7.53
C ARG A 3 17.75 -1.84 8.79
N VAL A 4 18.32 -2.06 9.97
CA VAL A 4 17.82 -1.51 11.24
C VAL A 4 18.94 -0.69 11.86
N ALA A 5 18.67 0.57 12.17
CA ALA A 5 19.62 1.44 12.87
C ALA A 5 20.00 0.84 14.21
N GLU A 6 21.25 1.01 14.63
CA GLU A 6 21.80 0.43 15.88
C GLU A 6 20.97 0.82 17.10
N SER A 7 20.60 2.08 17.19
CA SER A 7 19.76 2.63 18.28
C SER A 7 18.37 1.98 18.40
N LEU A 8 17.88 1.35 17.33
CA LEU A 8 16.55 0.73 17.26
C LEU A 8 16.57 -0.79 17.44
N LYS A 9 17.73 -1.42 17.47
CA LYS A 9 17.85 -2.88 17.58
C LYS A 9 17.20 -3.46 18.85
N SER A 10 17.17 -2.71 19.93
CA SER A 10 16.48 -3.12 21.17
C SER A 10 14.97 -3.27 21.01
N LYS A 11 14.38 -2.72 19.95
CA LYS A 11 12.95 -2.81 19.63
C LYS A 11 12.61 -3.99 18.71
N VAL A 12 13.61 -4.77 18.28
CA VAL A 12 13.40 -5.98 17.49
C VAL A 12 12.81 -7.07 18.38
N MET A 13 11.67 -7.61 17.95
CA MET A 13 10.95 -8.63 18.71
C MET A 13 10.12 -9.53 17.80
N SER A 14 9.49 -10.57 18.36
CA SER A 14 8.61 -11.46 17.62
C SER A 14 7.29 -10.78 17.27
N ALA A 15 6.60 -11.29 16.24
CA ALA A 15 5.26 -10.81 15.87
C ALA A 15 4.25 -10.97 17.02
N GLN A 16 4.36 -12.04 17.82
CA GLN A 16 3.50 -12.28 19.00
C GLN A 16 3.72 -11.21 20.07
N GLN A 17 4.96 -10.78 20.32
CA GLN A 17 5.26 -9.70 21.25
C GLN A 17 4.77 -8.36 20.72
N ALA A 18 5.00 -8.07 19.44
CA ALA A 18 4.54 -6.84 18.80
C ALA A 18 3.00 -6.73 18.79
N ALA A 19 2.30 -7.83 18.55
CA ALA A 19 0.84 -7.89 18.61
C ALA A 19 0.27 -7.47 19.97
N GLN A 20 1.01 -7.64 21.05
CA GLN A 20 0.55 -7.26 22.41
C GLN A 20 0.38 -5.74 22.60
N PHE A 21 0.99 -4.91 21.77
CA PHE A 21 0.76 -3.46 21.78
C PHE A 21 -0.62 -3.08 21.25
N ILE A 22 -1.23 -3.91 20.42
CA ILE A 22 -2.54 -3.67 19.83
C ILE A 22 -3.62 -4.14 20.80
N LYS A 23 -4.54 -3.24 21.16
CA LYS A 23 -5.64 -3.51 22.11
C LYS A 23 -6.98 -3.42 21.41
N SER A 24 -8.02 -4.02 22.04
CA SER A 24 -9.39 -3.92 21.53
C SER A 24 -9.84 -2.47 21.37
N GLY A 25 -10.60 -2.20 20.33
CA GLY A 25 -11.14 -0.88 20.01
C GLY A 25 -10.14 0.07 19.31
N MET A 26 -8.88 -0.31 19.13
CA MET A 26 -7.89 0.53 18.49
C MET A 26 -8.12 0.69 16.98
N VAL A 27 -7.70 1.84 16.45
CA VAL A 27 -7.63 2.14 15.02
C VAL A 27 -6.22 1.83 14.52
N LEU A 28 -6.15 0.95 13.52
CA LEU A 28 -4.91 0.57 12.86
C LEU A 28 -4.81 1.24 11.49
N GLY A 29 -3.82 2.13 11.33
CA GLY A 29 -3.38 2.64 10.03
C GLY A 29 -2.42 1.65 9.39
N ILE A 30 -2.78 1.07 8.24
CA ILE A 30 -2.03 -0.04 7.66
C ILE A 30 -1.40 0.37 6.34
N SER A 31 -0.14 -0.05 6.13
CA SER A 31 0.57 0.14 4.86
C SER A 31 0.04 -0.75 3.75
N GLY A 32 0.48 -0.45 2.54
CA GLY A 32 0.24 -1.25 1.35
C GLY A 32 -0.64 -0.56 0.31
N PHE A 33 -0.50 -1.05 -0.92
CA PHE A 33 -1.34 -0.69 -2.04
C PHE A 33 -1.53 -1.92 -2.92
N THR A 34 -2.78 -2.23 -3.28
CA THR A 34 -3.15 -3.52 -3.89
C THR A 34 -2.64 -4.70 -3.06
N SER A 35 -1.90 -5.64 -3.63
CA SER A 35 -1.33 -6.80 -2.92
C SER A 35 0.10 -6.61 -2.43
N VAL A 36 0.63 -5.38 -2.44
CA VAL A 36 2.05 -5.08 -2.20
C VAL A 36 2.24 -4.20 -0.97
N GLY A 37 3.20 -4.55 -0.13
CA GLY A 37 3.63 -3.73 1.00
C GLY A 37 2.68 -3.75 2.21
N SER A 38 1.82 -4.76 2.32
CA SER A 38 0.95 -4.97 3.47
C SER A 38 1.65 -5.80 4.54
N PRO A 39 1.50 -5.47 5.83
CA PRO A 39 2.03 -6.28 6.92
C PRO A 39 1.36 -7.66 6.95
N LYS A 40 2.09 -8.68 7.37
CA LYS A 40 1.68 -10.08 7.31
C LYS A 40 1.85 -10.81 8.64
N ALA A 41 2.97 -10.61 9.31
CA ALA A 41 3.34 -11.36 10.51
C ALA A 41 2.52 -10.94 11.74
N VAL A 42 2.38 -9.64 11.98
CA VAL A 42 1.63 -9.12 13.14
C VAL A 42 0.12 -9.35 12.99
N PRO A 43 -0.52 -9.15 11.82
CA PRO A 43 -1.92 -9.53 11.62
C PRO A 43 -2.19 -11.01 11.93
N LEU A 44 -1.33 -11.92 11.48
CA LEU A 44 -1.48 -13.34 11.77
C LEU A 44 -1.26 -13.67 13.26
N ALA A 45 -0.33 -12.99 13.92
CA ALA A 45 -0.14 -13.14 15.37
C ALA A 45 -1.36 -12.62 16.17
N LEU A 46 -2.04 -11.58 15.69
CA LEU A 46 -3.31 -11.12 16.25
C LEU A 46 -4.40 -12.19 16.10
N VAL A 47 -4.50 -12.80 14.92
CA VAL A 47 -5.45 -13.89 14.66
C VAL A 47 -5.19 -15.08 15.59
N GLU A 48 -3.92 -15.48 15.71
CA GLU A 48 -3.52 -16.60 16.57
C GLU A 48 -3.85 -16.37 18.05
N SER A 49 -3.58 -15.17 18.55
CA SER A 49 -3.83 -14.84 19.96
C SER A 49 -5.29 -14.52 20.27
N GLY A 50 -6.01 -13.92 19.33
CA GLY A 50 -7.42 -13.51 19.48
C GLY A 50 -7.69 -12.51 20.62
N HIS A 51 -6.66 -11.88 21.18
CA HIS A 51 -6.78 -11.04 22.39
C HIS A 51 -7.35 -9.65 22.12
N ALA A 52 -7.22 -9.14 20.88
CA ALA A 52 -7.75 -7.83 20.50
C ALA A 52 -8.98 -8.00 19.58
N LYS A 53 -10.04 -7.24 19.88
CA LYS A 53 -11.30 -7.24 19.12
C LYS A 53 -11.76 -5.81 18.85
N ASP A 54 -12.82 -5.67 18.09
CA ASP A 54 -13.41 -4.39 17.73
C ASP A 54 -12.42 -3.41 17.10
N LEU A 55 -11.49 -3.97 16.31
CA LEU A 55 -10.48 -3.17 15.63
C LEU A 55 -11.09 -2.41 14.45
N THR A 56 -10.67 -1.17 14.31
CA THR A 56 -10.93 -0.38 13.10
C THR A 56 -9.70 -0.44 12.20
N ILE A 57 -9.89 -0.83 10.94
CA ILE A 57 -8.81 -0.86 9.95
C ILE A 57 -8.96 0.33 9.01
N SER A 58 -7.91 1.11 8.91
CA SER A 58 -7.80 2.25 8.01
C SER A 58 -6.64 2.02 7.05
N VAL A 59 -6.95 1.80 5.78
CA VAL A 59 -5.94 1.57 4.72
C VAL A 59 -6.46 2.07 3.39
N GLY A 60 -5.57 2.65 2.57
CA GLY A 60 -5.95 3.31 1.32
C GLY A 60 -6.59 2.36 0.31
N ALA A 61 -5.81 1.48 -0.28
CA ALA A 61 -6.28 0.51 -1.28
C ALA A 61 -5.46 -0.79 -1.23
N ALA A 62 -4.93 -1.15 -0.06
CA ALA A 62 -4.33 -2.46 0.13
C ALA A 62 -5.40 -3.54 0.17
N VAL A 63 -5.06 -4.70 -0.38
CA VAL A 63 -5.88 -5.91 -0.39
C VAL A 63 -5.00 -7.05 0.08
N SER A 64 -5.07 -7.35 1.35
CA SER A 64 -4.27 -8.39 1.99
C SER A 64 -5.18 -9.47 2.55
N ASP A 65 -4.85 -10.74 2.34
CA ASP A 65 -5.62 -11.83 2.97
C ASP A 65 -5.35 -11.90 4.48
N GLU A 66 -4.20 -11.47 4.93
CA GLU A 66 -3.86 -11.43 6.36
C GLU A 66 -4.71 -10.42 7.13
N VAL A 67 -4.92 -9.23 6.56
CA VAL A 67 -5.71 -8.15 7.18
C VAL A 67 -7.19 -8.29 6.81
N ASP A 68 -7.55 -8.16 5.54
CA ASP A 68 -8.93 -8.11 5.07
C ASP A 68 -9.59 -9.50 5.02
N GLY A 69 -8.81 -10.58 5.05
CA GLY A 69 -9.28 -11.95 5.10
C GLY A 69 -9.19 -12.57 6.50
N ALA A 70 -7.98 -12.89 6.96
CA ALA A 70 -7.77 -13.67 8.19
C ALA A 70 -8.28 -12.96 9.45
N MET A 71 -7.97 -11.66 9.62
CA MET A 71 -8.47 -10.89 10.78
C MET A 71 -10.00 -10.78 10.76
N VAL A 72 -10.61 -10.62 9.57
CA VAL A 72 -12.08 -10.59 9.41
C VAL A 72 -12.71 -11.95 9.74
N ARG A 73 -12.18 -13.04 9.19
CA ARG A 73 -12.65 -14.40 9.52
C ARG A 73 -12.54 -14.73 11.02
N ALA A 74 -11.51 -14.19 11.67
CA ALA A 74 -11.31 -14.36 13.12
C ALA A 74 -12.19 -13.44 13.97
N GLY A 75 -13.00 -12.53 13.37
CA GLY A 75 -13.89 -11.64 14.10
C GLY A 75 -13.17 -10.56 14.91
N LEU A 76 -11.99 -10.12 14.47
CA LEU A 76 -11.20 -9.09 15.16
C LEU A 76 -11.59 -7.68 14.72
N VAL A 77 -12.17 -7.53 13.52
CA VAL A 77 -12.45 -6.25 12.87
C VAL A 77 -13.92 -5.89 12.99
N SER A 78 -14.23 -4.70 13.48
CA SER A 78 -15.59 -4.15 13.55
C SER A 78 -15.85 -3.06 12.51
N ARG A 79 -14.80 -2.37 12.03
CA ARG A 79 -14.95 -1.25 11.09
C ARG A 79 -13.80 -1.20 10.09
N ARG A 80 -14.10 -0.80 8.85
CA ARG A 80 -13.12 -0.69 7.75
C ARG A 80 -13.31 0.62 6.98
N PHE A 81 -12.22 1.37 6.83
CA PHE A 81 -12.17 2.60 6.02
C PHE A 81 -11.28 2.41 4.79
N GLY A 82 -11.69 3.04 3.69
CA GLY A 82 -10.98 3.03 2.41
C GLY A 82 -11.38 1.88 1.49
N HIS A 83 -10.83 1.88 0.28
CA HIS A 83 -11.16 0.89 -0.75
C HIS A 83 -10.84 -0.55 -0.30
N GLN A 84 -11.70 -1.48 -0.66
CA GLN A 84 -11.51 -2.91 -0.40
C GLN A 84 -11.97 -3.77 -1.60
N SER A 85 -11.33 -4.93 -1.77
CA SER A 85 -11.74 -5.91 -2.78
C SER A 85 -11.63 -7.38 -2.31
N ASN A 86 -11.34 -7.60 -1.04
CA ASN A 86 -11.32 -8.95 -0.44
C ASN A 86 -12.75 -9.53 -0.35
N SER A 87 -12.92 -10.81 -0.69
CA SER A 87 -14.24 -11.45 -0.76
C SER A 87 -14.88 -11.67 0.62
N ASP A 88 -14.07 -11.96 1.65
CA ASP A 88 -14.57 -12.24 3.00
C ASP A 88 -14.99 -10.94 3.69
N LEU A 89 -14.17 -9.91 3.55
CA LEU A 89 -14.52 -8.57 4.02
C LEU A 89 -15.79 -8.06 3.34
N ARG A 90 -15.92 -8.22 2.02
CA ARG A 90 -17.14 -7.83 1.28
C ARG A 90 -18.38 -8.54 1.79
N LYS A 91 -18.30 -9.84 2.08
CA LYS A 91 -19.42 -10.58 2.68
C LYS A 91 -19.78 -10.03 4.05
N ALA A 92 -18.78 -9.75 4.89
CA ALA A 92 -18.98 -9.21 6.23
C ALA A 92 -19.61 -7.81 6.21
N ILE A 93 -19.21 -6.95 5.27
CA ILE A 93 -19.82 -5.63 5.05
C ILE A 93 -21.28 -5.78 4.59
N ASN A 94 -21.53 -6.61 3.56
CA ASN A 94 -22.86 -6.75 2.97
C ASN A 94 -23.88 -7.37 3.93
N ASN A 95 -23.44 -8.18 4.89
CA ASN A 95 -24.34 -8.76 5.90
C ASN A 95 -24.42 -7.92 7.20
N GLY A 96 -23.76 -6.75 7.23
CA GLY A 96 -23.81 -5.82 8.36
C GLY A 96 -22.95 -6.21 9.56
N THR A 97 -22.05 -7.19 9.43
CA THR A 97 -21.15 -7.60 10.53
C THR A 97 -20.03 -6.60 10.75
N ILE A 98 -19.58 -5.93 9.68
CA ILE A 98 -18.52 -4.91 9.72
C ILE A 98 -19.07 -3.60 9.18
N GLU A 99 -18.88 -2.52 9.93
CA GLU A 99 -19.15 -1.16 9.46
C GLU A 99 -18.13 -0.77 8.38
N PHE A 100 -18.62 -0.16 7.31
CA PHE A 100 -17.76 0.23 6.20
C PHE A 100 -17.98 1.69 5.81
N SER A 101 -16.87 2.41 5.65
CA SER A 101 -16.88 3.76 5.07
C SER A 101 -16.04 3.75 3.80
N ASP A 102 -16.73 3.89 2.67
CA ASP A 102 -16.05 4.11 1.40
C ASP A 102 -15.54 5.55 1.35
N LEU A 103 -14.23 5.68 1.22
CA LEU A 103 -13.55 6.97 1.10
C LEU A 103 -12.77 7.00 -0.20
N HIS A 104 -12.84 8.11 -0.89
CA HIS A 104 -11.93 8.35 -2.00
C HIS A 104 -10.48 8.24 -1.50
N ILE A 105 -9.65 7.48 -2.20
CA ILE A 105 -8.29 7.16 -1.76
C ILE A 105 -7.45 8.40 -1.44
N SER A 106 -7.66 9.50 -2.18
CA SER A 106 -6.96 10.77 -1.94
C SER A 106 -7.45 11.52 -0.69
N HIS A 107 -8.63 11.19 -0.15
CA HIS A 107 -9.17 11.82 1.06
C HIS A 107 -8.73 11.13 2.34
N LEU A 108 -8.40 9.83 2.27
CA LEU A 108 -8.05 9.07 3.46
C LEU A 108 -6.83 9.64 4.22
N PRO A 109 -5.71 10.01 3.55
CA PRO A 109 -4.56 10.61 4.25
C PRO A 109 -4.93 11.90 4.99
N MET A 110 -5.75 12.75 4.35
CA MET A 110 -6.21 13.98 4.98
C MET A 110 -7.08 13.71 6.21
N ASN A 111 -8.01 12.75 6.13
CA ASN A 111 -8.87 12.39 7.25
C ASN A 111 -8.06 11.81 8.43
N MET A 112 -7.02 11.02 8.17
CA MET A 112 -6.11 10.54 9.20
C MET A 112 -5.38 11.68 9.89
N LYS A 113 -4.80 12.61 9.11
CA LYS A 113 -4.02 13.75 9.64
C LYS A 113 -4.86 14.78 10.38
N GLN A 114 -6.11 14.96 9.99
CA GLN A 114 -7.04 15.92 10.65
C GLN A 114 -7.79 15.31 11.84
N ASP A 115 -7.56 14.04 12.14
CA ASP A 115 -8.27 13.32 13.21
C ASP A 115 -9.80 13.48 13.12
N CYS A 116 -10.35 13.35 11.91
CA CYS A 116 -11.78 13.50 11.65
C CYS A 116 -12.58 12.28 12.14
N GLY A 117 -12.48 11.96 13.43
CA GLY A 117 -13.10 10.79 14.05
C GLY A 117 -12.41 9.46 13.66
N LEU A 118 -11.18 9.52 13.17
CA LEU A 118 -10.38 8.39 12.75
C LEU A 118 -8.95 8.49 13.32
N HIS A 119 -8.86 8.81 14.62
CA HIS A 119 -7.57 8.88 15.30
C HIS A 119 -6.82 7.54 15.19
N THR A 120 -5.62 7.57 14.61
CA THR A 120 -4.81 6.37 14.40
C THR A 120 -4.03 6.04 15.67
N ASN A 121 -4.37 4.94 16.35
CA ASN A 121 -3.62 4.52 17.52
C ASN A 121 -2.30 3.83 17.13
N VAL A 122 -2.33 2.97 16.13
CA VAL A 122 -1.16 2.20 15.69
C VAL A 122 -1.01 2.31 14.19
N ALA A 123 0.17 2.73 13.73
CA ALA A 123 0.59 2.52 12.35
C ALA A 123 1.31 1.16 12.26
N LEU A 124 0.77 0.23 11.48
CA LEU A 124 1.36 -1.07 11.21
C LEU A 124 1.89 -1.08 9.79
N ILE A 125 3.21 -1.02 9.64
CA ILE A 125 3.87 -0.62 8.41
C ILE A 125 4.89 -1.68 7.95
N GLU A 126 4.75 -2.19 6.74
CA GLU A 126 5.79 -2.98 6.09
C GLU A 126 6.88 -2.08 5.50
N CYS A 127 8.13 -2.40 5.78
CA CYS A 127 9.30 -1.60 5.40
C CYS A 127 10.40 -2.44 4.78
N THR A 128 11.24 -1.77 3.96
CA THR A 128 12.53 -2.30 3.49
C THR A 128 13.64 -2.06 4.52
N ALA A 129 13.62 -0.92 5.21
CA ALA A 129 14.59 -0.56 6.25
C ALA A 129 14.00 0.45 7.23
N VAL A 130 14.62 0.52 8.43
CA VAL A 130 14.29 1.46 9.50
C VAL A 130 15.57 2.14 9.94
N THR A 131 15.63 3.45 9.76
CA THR A 131 16.77 4.27 10.14
C THR A 131 16.37 5.27 11.23
N GLU A 132 17.34 6.03 11.72
CA GLU A 132 17.08 7.12 12.67
C GLU A 132 16.28 8.26 12.04
N ASP A 133 16.36 8.43 10.72
CA ASP A 133 15.64 9.45 9.98
C ASP A 133 14.19 9.07 9.68
N GLY A 134 13.89 7.76 9.59
CA GLY A 134 12.55 7.28 9.28
C GLY A 134 12.48 5.89 8.67
N LEU A 135 11.36 5.63 8.01
CA LEU A 135 10.98 4.33 7.48
C LEU A 135 11.09 4.32 5.95
N TYR A 136 11.94 3.44 5.42
CA TYR A 136 12.00 3.15 4.00
C TYR A 136 10.91 2.13 3.68
N LEU A 137 9.86 2.59 3.03
CA LEU A 137 8.68 1.78 2.75
C LEU A 137 9.00 0.59 1.83
N ALA A 138 8.09 -0.35 1.75
CA ALA A 138 8.09 -1.42 0.77
C ALA A 138 7.90 -0.86 -0.65
N ALA A 139 7.57 -1.69 -1.63
CA ALA A 139 7.40 -1.27 -3.02
C ALA A 139 6.19 -0.35 -3.25
N SER A 140 5.32 -0.16 -2.26
CA SER A 140 4.18 0.75 -2.32
C SER A 140 4.18 1.74 -1.16
N CYS A 141 3.68 2.95 -1.41
CA CYS A 141 3.48 3.96 -0.36
C CYS A 141 2.05 3.87 0.22
N GLY A 142 1.02 3.82 -0.63
CA GLY A 142 -0.37 3.89 -0.17
C GLY A 142 -0.62 5.17 0.65
N SER A 143 -1.20 5.00 1.84
CA SER A 143 -1.41 6.06 2.85
C SER A 143 -0.46 5.92 4.05
N SER A 144 0.68 5.27 3.86
CA SER A 144 1.61 4.94 4.95
C SER A 144 2.20 6.18 5.61
N ASP A 145 2.49 7.23 4.83
CA ASP A 145 2.97 8.52 5.36
C ASP A 145 1.97 9.12 6.37
N ALA A 146 0.70 9.16 6.01
CA ALA A 146 -0.34 9.67 6.88
C ALA A 146 -0.54 8.79 8.12
N ALA A 147 -0.49 7.47 7.97
CA ALA A 147 -0.59 6.55 9.10
C ALA A 147 0.56 6.74 10.09
N ILE A 148 1.81 6.82 9.61
CA ILE A 148 3.00 7.02 10.44
C ILE A 148 2.96 8.37 11.17
N THR A 149 2.62 9.44 10.47
CA THR A 149 2.61 10.78 11.06
C THR A 149 1.50 10.97 12.08
N SER A 150 0.31 10.39 11.83
CA SER A 150 -0.87 10.54 12.69
C SER A 150 -0.88 9.60 13.90
N ALA A 151 -0.21 8.45 13.82
CA ALA A 151 -0.32 7.42 14.85
C ALA A 151 0.34 7.81 16.19
N ASP A 152 -0.22 7.29 17.28
CA ASP A 152 0.40 7.36 18.62
C ASP A 152 1.66 6.50 18.68
N MET A 153 1.63 5.32 18.07
CA MET A 153 2.75 4.37 18.02
C MET A 153 2.87 3.70 16.65
N VAL A 154 4.07 3.23 16.34
CA VAL A 154 4.40 2.57 15.08
C VAL A 154 4.95 1.17 15.35
N ILE A 155 4.38 0.19 14.69
CA ILE A 155 4.89 -1.19 14.62
C ILE A 155 5.38 -1.40 13.20
N VAL A 156 6.62 -1.82 13.06
CA VAL A 156 7.27 -2.06 11.76
C VAL A 156 7.39 -3.54 11.50
N GLU A 157 6.95 -3.99 10.33
CA GLU A 157 7.38 -5.27 9.76
C GLU A 157 8.48 -5.02 8.73
N LEU A 158 9.72 -5.33 9.08
CA LEU A 158 10.84 -5.25 8.16
C LEU A 158 10.92 -6.54 7.35
N ASN A 159 10.60 -6.42 6.07
CA ASN A 159 10.57 -7.57 5.17
C ASN A 159 11.91 -7.78 4.47
N THR A 160 12.58 -8.87 4.81
CA THR A 160 13.91 -9.21 4.30
C THR A 160 13.91 -9.75 2.87
N THR A 161 12.76 -10.13 2.33
CA THR A 161 12.63 -10.53 0.92
C THR A 161 12.70 -9.35 -0.04
N LEU A 162 12.40 -8.14 0.45
CA LEU A 162 12.49 -6.92 -0.35
C LEU A 162 13.96 -6.58 -0.63
N PRO A 163 14.32 -6.25 -1.87
CA PRO A 163 15.69 -5.88 -2.19
C PRO A 163 16.06 -4.51 -1.60
N GLU A 164 17.30 -4.37 -1.13
CA GLU A 164 17.80 -3.10 -0.57
C GLU A 164 17.73 -1.93 -1.55
N GLN A 165 17.74 -2.23 -2.86
CA GLN A 165 17.64 -1.22 -3.93
C GLN A 165 16.31 -0.46 -3.92
N LEU A 166 15.28 -0.94 -3.21
CA LEU A 166 14.06 -0.17 -2.98
C LEU A 166 14.28 1.07 -2.13
N MET A 167 15.34 1.10 -1.30
CA MET A 167 15.72 2.29 -0.53
C MET A 167 16.13 3.40 -1.49
N GLY A 168 15.33 4.43 -1.62
CA GLY A 168 15.57 5.52 -2.56
C GLY A 168 14.59 5.55 -3.74
N MET A 169 13.74 4.55 -3.89
CA MET A 169 12.74 4.53 -4.95
C MET A 169 11.64 5.57 -4.74
N HIS A 170 11.22 5.78 -3.50
CA HIS A 170 10.19 6.74 -3.16
C HIS A 170 10.68 8.18 -3.18
N ASP A 171 9.76 9.12 -3.37
CA ASP A 171 9.95 10.56 -3.27
C ASP A 171 8.76 11.11 -2.45
N ILE A 172 8.91 11.14 -1.14
CA ILE A 172 7.84 11.44 -0.20
C ILE A 172 7.95 12.89 0.22
N PHE A 173 6.95 13.70 -0.17
CA PHE A 173 6.83 15.10 0.18
C PHE A 173 5.63 15.34 1.07
N GLU A 174 5.89 15.85 2.27
CA GLU A 174 4.86 16.17 3.25
C GLU A 174 4.29 17.57 2.98
N VAL A 175 3.09 17.60 2.41
CA VAL A 175 2.40 18.87 2.07
C VAL A 175 1.96 19.62 3.33
N GLY A 176 1.63 18.92 4.41
CA GLY A 176 1.02 19.48 5.60
C GLY A 176 -0.50 19.64 5.47
N LEU A 177 -1.09 20.27 6.47
CA LEU A 177 -2.54 20.55 6.53
C LEU A 177 -2.83 22.02 6.30
N PRO A 178 -3.98 22.38 5.74
CA PRO A 178 -4.44 23.79 5.73
C PRO A 178 -4.58 24.34 7.16
N PRO A 179 -4.24 25.61 7.43
CA PRO A 179 -3.78 26.62 6.46
C PRO A 179 -2.28 26.60 6.14
N GLU A 180 -1.47 25.77 6.81
CA GLU A 180 0.00 25.72 6.69
C GLU A 180 0.48 24.81 5.54
N ALA A 181 -0.44 24.35 4.69
CA ALA A 181 -0.09 23.47 3.57
C ALA A 181 0.93 24.13 2.63
N LYS A 182 1.98 23.36 2.30
CA LYS A 182 3.07 23.82 1.46
C LYS A 182 2.72 23.69 -0.02
N ILE A 183 3.21 24.63 -0.83
CA ILE A 183 3.17 24.49 -2.28
C ILE A 183 4.09 23.35 -2.69
N ILE A 184 3.62 22.46 -3.57
CA ILE A 184 4.43 21.38 -4.12
C ILE A 184 5.44 22.00 -5.10
N PRO A 185 6.76 21.95 -4.83
CA PRO A 185 7.77 22.71 -5.56
C PRO A 185 8.26 21.98 -6.84
N ILE A 186 7.35 21.36 -7.60
CA ILE A 186 7.67 20.70 -8.87
C ILE A 186 7.72 21.76 -9.97
N THR A 187 8.86 21.85 -10.65
CA THR A 187 9.10 22.75 -11.79
C THR A 187 9.46 22.02 -13.07
N LYS A 188 9.92 20.76 -12.96
CA LYS A 188 10.30 19.89 -14.07
C LYS A 188 9.73 18.48 -13.87
N PRO A 189 9.54 17.70 -14.94
CA PRO A 189 8.99 16.35 -14.87
C PRO A 189 9.80 15.35 -14.04
N ASP A 190 11.10 15.59 -13.90
CA ASP A 190 12.08 14.74 -13.22
C ASP A 190 12.51 15.27 -11.85
N ASP A 191 11.88 16.34 -11.35
CA ASP A 191 12.18 16.88 -10.03
C ASP A 191 11.85 15.84 -8.92
N ARG A 192 12.82 15.64 -8.04
CA ARG A 192 12.61 14.96 -6.75
C ARG A 192 12.53 16.02 -5.66
N ILE A 193 11.45 16.03 -4.92
CA ILE A 193 11.09 17.14 -4.01
C ILE A 193 11.02 16.73 -2.54
N GLY A 194 11.02 15.44 -2.26
CA GLY A 194 10.87 14.87 -0.94
C GLY A 194 12.07 14.04 -0.49
N THR A 195 11.80 13.09 0.38
CA THR A 195 12.76 12.15 0.93
C THR A 195 12.45 10.72 0.47
N PRO A 196 13.45 9.83 0.40
CA PRO A 196 13.23 8.43 0.03
C PRO A 196 12.60 7.59 1.16
N TYR A 197 12.31 8.19 2.28
CA TYR A 197 11.72 7.58 3.48
C TYR A 197 10.60 8.45 4.02
N VAL A 198 9.74 7.88 4.85
CA VAL A 198 8.79 8.65 5.67
C VAL A 198 9.49 9.03 6.98
N PRO A 199 9.65 10.34 7.29
CA PRO A 199 10.18 10.76 8.57
C PRO A 199 9.35 10.19 9.73
N CYS A 200 10.02 9.65 10.74
CA CYS A 200 9.35 9.06 11.89
C CYS A 200 10.16 9.31 13.15
N ASP A 201 9.52 9.84 14.20
CA ASP A 201 10.16 9.92 15.52
C ASP A 201 10.49 8.50 16.00
N PRO A 202 11.77 8.19 16.26
CA PRO A 202 12.18 6.89 16.77
C PRO A 202 11.46 6.46 18.05
N ASN A 203 11.00 7.41 18.87
CA ASN A 203 10.26 7.11 20.10
C ASN A 203 8.85 6.55 19.83
N LYS A 204 8.24 6.87 18.70
CA LYS A 204 6.96 6.29 18.28
C LYS A 204 7.09 4.81 17.91
N ILE A 205 8.26 4.35 17.45
CA ILE A 205 8.48 2.96 17.08
C ILE A 205 8.54 2.10 18.32
N VAL A 206 7.52 1.28 18.55
CA VAL A 206 7.42 0.42 19.74
C VAL A 206 7.88 -1.02 19.47
N ALA A 207 7.84 -1.47 18.22
CA ALA A 207 8.24 -2.81 17.82
C ALA A 207 8.77 -2.84 16.38
N ILE A 208 9.77 -3.67 16.13
CA ILE A 208 10.27 -4.02 14.81
C ILE A 208 10.24 -5.55 14.71
N VAL A 209 9.48 -6.05 13.76
CA VAL A 209 9.34 -7.48 13.47
C VAL A 209 10.08 -7.81 12.19
N MET A 210 11.03 -8.71 12.26
CA MET A 210 11.70 -9.21 11.07
C MET A 210 10.84 -10.28 10.41
N THR A 211 10.56 -10.14 9.12
CA THR A 211 9.78 -11.13 8.35
C THR A 211 10.44 -11.43 7.01
N ASP A 212 10.21 -12.62 6.49
CA ASP A 212 10.66 -13.12 5.19
C ASP A 212 9.47 -13.51 4.29
N ARG A 213 8.29 -12.97 4.58
CA ARG A 213 7.05 -13.27 3.85
C ARG A 213 6.95 -12.41 2.60
N GLU A 214 6.98 -13.06 1.44
CA GLU A 214 6.81 -12.40 0.15
C GLU A 214 5.40 -11.85 -0.04
N ASP A 215 5.28 -10.77 -0.80
CA ASP A 215 4.00 -10.32 -1.33
C ASP A 215 3.44 -11.36 -2.31
N PRO A 216 2.12 -11.63 -2.29
CA PRO A 216 1.53 -12.56 -3.23
C PRO A 216 1.67 -12.02 -4.67
N PRO A 217 2.19 -12.82 -5.62
CA PRO A 217 2.34 -12.36 -6.99
C PRO A 217 0.97 -12.09 -7.61
N GLN A 218 0.88 -10.98 -8.35
CA GLN A 218 -0.30 -10.68 -9.16
C GLN A 218 -0.48 -11.77 -10.23
N LYS A 219 -1.56 -12.53 -10.13
CA LYS A 219 -1.91 -13.52 -11.14
C LYS A 219 -2.65 -12.83 -12.30
N PHE A 220 -1.98 -12.68 -13.43
CA PHE A 220 -2.65 -12.25 -14.65
C PHE A 220 -3.61 -13.34 -15.14
N LYS A 221 -4.86 -12.96 -15.36
CA LYS A 221 -5.81 -13.88 -16.00
C LYS A 221 -5.37 -14.12 -17.43
N PRO A 222 -5.44 -15.37 -17.93
CA PRO A 222 -5.21 -15.66 -19.34
C PRO A 222 -6.10 -14.79 -20.24
N SER A 223 -5.60 -14.46 -21.42
CA SER A 223 -6.42 -13.79 -22.41
C SER A 223 -7.55 -14.70 -22.91
N THR A 224 -8.59 -14.11 -23.44
CA THR A 224 -9.72 -14.79 -24.06
C THR A 224 -9.83 -14.35 -25.52
N PRO A 225 -10.51 -15.08 -26.42
CA PRO A 225 -10.72 -14.65 -27.80
C PRO A 225 -11.31 -13.23 -27.90
N VAL A 226 -12.15 -12.85 -26.94
CA VAL A 226 -12.74 -11.50 -26.87
C VAL A 226 -11.69 -10.44 -26.53
N THR A 227 -10.89 -10.67 -25.49
CA THR A 227 -9.84 -9.71 -25.08
C THR A 227 -8.73 -9.64 -26.10
N ASP A 228 -8.37 -10.75 -26.76
CA ASP A 228 -7.41 -10.78 -27.87
C ASP A 228 -7.90 -9.92 -29.04
N LYS A 229 -9.18 -10.04 -29.39
CA LYS A 229 -9.79 -9.22 -30.44
C LYS A 229 -9.80 -7.73 -30.12
N ILE A 230 -10.03 -7.37 -28.86
CA ILE A 230 -9.90 -5.99 -28.38
C ILE A 230 -8.46 -5.50 -28.57
N GLY A 231 -7.47 -6.29 -28.14
CA GLY A 231 -6.05 -5.98 -28.34
C GLY A 231 -5.70 -5.76 -29.81
N GLU A 232 -6.11 -6.67 -30.69
CA GLU A 232 -5.91 -6.53 -32.15
C GLU A 232 -6.52 -5.23 -32.71
N ASN A 233 -7.74 -4.88 -32.29
CA ASN A 233 -8.40 -3.67 -32.74
C ASN A 233 -7.67 -2.40 -32.30
N VAL A 234 -7.13 -2.37 -31.07
CA VAL A 234 -6.30 -1.25 -30.58
C VAL A 234 -5.03 -1.13 -31.41
N ILE A 235 -4.34 -2.25 -31.68
CA ILE A 235 -3.13 -2.23 -32.51
C ILE A 235 -3.42 -1.75 -33.91
N LYS A 236 -4.51 -2.22 -34.51
CA LYS A 236 -4.97 -1.76 -35.83
C LYS A 236 -5.25 -0.26 -35.85
N PHE A 237 -5.90 0.25 -34.82
CA PHE A 237 -6.17 1.68 -34.68
C PHE A 237 -4.87 2.48 -34.60
N LEU A 238 -3.93 2.10 -33.73
CA LEU A 238 -2.65 2.79 -33.60
C LEU A 238 -1.85 2.81 -34.91
N LYS A 239 -1.81 1.68 -35.63
CA LYS A 239 -1.16 1.62 -36.95
C LYS A 239 -1.82 2.57 -37.96
N GLY A 240 -3.15 2.62 -38.01
CA GLY A 240 -3.87 3.55 -38.86
C GLY A 240 -3.61 5.02 -38.52
N GLU A 241 -3.45 5.36 -37.24
CA GLU A 241 -3.10 6.72 -36.80
C GLU A 241 -1.68 7.11 -37.20
N ILE A 242 -0.74 6.16 -37.17
CA ILE A 242 0.65 6.35 -37.65
C ILE A 242 0.66 6.53 -39.17
N GLU A 243 -0.04 5.67 -39.92
CA GLU A 243 -0.14 5.77 -41.37
C GLU A 243 -0.78 7.08 -41.82
N ALA A 244 -1.73 7.60 -41.05
CA ALA A 244 -2.36 8.90 -41.30
C ALA A 244 -1.54 10.11 -40.83
N GLY A 245 -0.34 9.88 -40.26
CA GLY A 245 0.55 10.94 -39.76
C GLY A 245 0.05 11.65 -38.50
N ARG A 246 -0.94 11.09 -37.79
CA ARG A 246 -1.46 11.65 -36.52
C ARG A 246 -0.70 11.17 -35.29
N LEU A 247 0.00 10.04 -35.40
CA LEU A 247 0.93 9.55 -34.39
C LEU A 247 2.31 9.35 -35.01
N PRO A 248 3.39 9.54 -34.25
CA PRO A 248 4.73 9.21 -34.70
C PRO A 248 4.89 7.69 -34.86
N ALA A 249 5.84 7.26 -35.70
CA ALA A 249 6.12 5.84 -35.94
C ALA A 249 6.49 5.07 -34.65
N ASN A 250 7.11 5.77 -33.69
CA ASN A 250 7.26 5.32 -32.31
C ASN A 250 6.30 6.13 -31.44
N PRO A 251 5.22 5.54 -30.90
CA PRO A 251 4.22 6.28 -30.13
C PRO A 251 4.72 6.81 -28.79
N GLY A 252 5.97 6.46 -28.38
CA GLY A 252 6.55 6.93 -27.12
C GLY A 252 6.07 6.13 -25.90
N PRO A 253 6.18 6.68 -24.69
CA PRO A 253 5.80 6.00 -23.46
C PRO A 253 4.31 5.66 -23.44
N ILE A 254 3.98 4.42 -23.10
CA ILE A 254 2.60 3.92 -22.95
C ILE A 254 2.40 3.44 -21.54
N GLN A 255 1.30 3.84 -20.90
CA GLN A 255 0.86 3.30 -19.63
C GLN A 255 -0.33 2.36 -19.85
N SER A 256 -0.28 1.18 -19.23
CA SER A 256 -1.41 0.25 -19.19
C SER A 256 -2.00 0.18 -17.79
N GLY A 257 -3.32 0.11 -17.71
CA GLY A 257 -4.04 -0.18 -16.47
C GLY A 257 -4.08 -1.68 -16.15
N VAL A 258 -4.43 -2.00 -14.91
CA VAL A 258 -4.63 -3.39 -14.45
C VAL A 258 -5.92 -3.97 -15.02
N GLY A 259 -5.87 -5.15 -15.61
CA GLY A 259 -7.05 -5.85 -16.10
C GLY A 259 -6.80 -6.70 -17.35
N SER A 260 -7.73 -7.61 -17.65
CA SER A 260 -7.58 -8.55 -18.78
C SER A 260 -7.51 -7.84 -20.15
N VAL A 261 -8.19 -6.73 -20.30
CA VAL A 261 -8.15 -5.92 -21.53
C VAL A 261 -6.79 -5.23 -21.67
N GLY A 262 -6.29 -4.57 -20.60
CA GLY A 262 -4.98 -3.95 -20.59
C GLY A 262 -3.87 -4.96 -20.90
N ASN A 263 -3.92 -6.14 -20.30
CA ASN A 263 -2.97 -7.23 -20.55
C ASN A 263 -3.01 -7.71 -22.02
N ALA A 264 -4.20 -7.83 -22.61
CA ALA A 264 -4.34 -8.23 -24.02
C ALA A 264 -3.78 -7.15 -24.98
N VAL A 265 -3.99 -5.87 -24.66
CA VAL A 265 -3.41 -4.75 -25.43
C VAL A 265 -1.90 -4.78 -25.34
N LEU A 266 -1.32 -4.94 -24.14
CA LEU A 266 0.14 -5.07 -23.95
C LEU A 266 0.71 -6.26 -24.72
N GLY A 267 0.02 -7.44 -24.66
CA GLY A 267 0.39 -8.61 -25.43
C GLY A 267 0.34 -8.38 -26.95
N GLY A 268 -0.62 -7.58 -27.41
CA GLY A 268 -0.73 -7.12 -28.80
C GLY A 268 0.41 -6.17 -29.17
N LEU A 269 0.73 -5.20 -28.32
CA LEU A 269 1.84 -4.26 -28.52
C LEU A 269 3.19 -4.99 -28.63
N ALA A 270 3.46 -5.95 -27.75
CA ALA A 270 4.67 -6.77 -27.80
C ALA A 270 4.85 -7.52 -29.13
N LYS A 271 3.76 -7.85 -29.81
CA LYS A 271 3.75 -8.57 -31.11
C LYS A 271 3.61 -7.63 -32.31
N SER A 272 3.38 -6.35 -32.11
CA SER A 272 3.01 -5.40 -33.15
C SER A 272 4.16 -4.92 -34.02
N GLY A 273 5.40 -5.05 -33.55
CA GLY A 273 6.60 -4.51 -34.16
C GLY A 273 6.86 -3.03 -33.85
N PHE A 274 6.10 -2.41 -32.93
CA PHE A 274 6.47 -1.11 -32.36
C PHE A 274 7.76 -1.21 -31.59
N LYS A 275 8.61 -0.17 -31.68
CA LYS A 275 9.91 -0.08 -31.00
C LYS A 275 9.81 0.77 -29.74
#